data_1a14acd29ef997d2490d3fbe1dbe2f8e
#
_entry.id   1a14acd29ef997d2490d3fbe1dbe2f8e
#
_cell.length_a   1.000
_cell.length_b   1.000
_cell.length_c   1.000
_cell.angle_alpha   90.00
_cell.angle_beta   90.00
_cell.angle_gamma   90.00
#
_symmetry.space_group_name_H-M   'P 1'
#
loop_
_entity.id
_entity.type
_entity.pdbx_description
1 polymer ?
#
loop_
_entity_poly.entity_id
_entity_poly.type
_entity_poly.pdbx_seq_one_letter_code
_entity_poly.pdbx_strand_id
1 'polypeptide(L)'
;MSKKILVVDNELRSRQLIAHLLREENYEVDEADDGATALEILEKKNFDLMICDVVMPRLSAFDVIDHMKSRSLSTSIILITGHSYLVAENGLESLPCFKKPFNMYDLLHKVKEILVK
;
A
#
# COMPACT_ATOMS: atom_id res chain seq x y z
N MET A 1 -13.02 -13.16 10.45
CA MET A 1 -11.96 -13.42 9.46
C MET A 1 -10.98 -12.26 9.41
N SER A 2 -9.72 -12.56 9.23
CA SER A 2 -8.69 -11.52 9.19
C SER A 2 -8.78 -10.71 7.91
N LYS A 3 -8.56 -9.40 8.02
CA LYS A 3 -8.41 -8.54 6.85
C LYS A 3 -7.05 -8.81 6.19
N LYS A 4 -6.98 -8.65 4.89
CA LYS A 4 -5.79 -8.93 4.09
C LYS A 4 -5.19 -7.65 3.55
N ILE A 5 -3.89 -7.47 3.78
CA ILE A 5 -3.16 -6.26 3.39
C ILE A 5 -1.96 -6.63 2.53
N LEU A 6 -1.78 -5.91 1.44
CA LEU A 6 -0.58 -6.02 0.60
C LEU A 6 0.31 -4.81 0.88
N VAL A 7 1.56 -5.05 1.27
CA VAL A 7 2.55 -4.00 1.50
C VAL A 7 3.55 -4.01 0.37
N VAL A 8 3.63 -2.91 -0.37
CA VAL A 8 4.50 -2.77 -1.54
C VAL A 8 5.52 -1.67 -1.27
N ASP A 9 6.78 -2.03 -1.14
CA ASP A 9 7.86 -1.09 -0.86
C ASP A 9 9.18 -1.75 -1.26
N ASN A 10 9.99 -1.07 -2.08
CA ASN A 10 11.27 -1.62 -2.49
C ASN A 10 12.35 -1.51 -1.41
N GLU A 11 12.11 -0.75 -0.36
CA GLU A 11 13.02 -0.65 0.77
C GLU A 11 12.71 -1.75 1.78
N LEU A 12 13.63 -2.71 1.90
CA LEU A 12 13.41 -3.92 2.70
C LEU A 12 13.04 -3.62 4.15
N ARG A 13 13.78 -2.73 4.81
CA ARG A 13 13.54 -2.43 6.23
C ARG A 13 12.17 -1.79 6.46
N SER A 14 11.81 -0.84 5.64
CA SER A 14 10.50 -0.18 5.72
C SER A 14 9.38 -1.19 5.53
N ARG A 15 9.49 -2.00 4.47
CA ARG A 15 8.49 -3.02 4.15
C ARG A 15 8.33 -4.03 5.29
N GLN A 16 9.44 -4.55 5.81
CA GLN A 16 9.40 -5.54 6.88
C GLN A 16 8.83 -4.98 8.17
N LEU A 17 9.19 -3.74 8.51
CA LEU A 17 8.67 -3.12 9.72
C LEU A 17 7.16 -2.91 9.65
N ILE A 18 6.68 -2.40 8.53
CA ILE A 18 5.24 -2.20 8.33
C ILE A 18 4.52 -3.55 8.42
N ALA A 19 5.02 -4.55 7.69
CA ALA A 19 4.40 -5.88 7.68
C ALA A 19 4.37 -6.50 9.07
N HIS A 20 5.47 -6.39 9.82
CA HIS A 20 5.56 -6.93 11.16
C HIS A 20 4.51 -6.32 12.09
N LEU A 21 4.41 -4.99 12.10
CA LEU A 21 3.44 -4.31 12.95
C LEU A 21 2.00 -4.69 12.60
N LEU A 22 1.71 -4.82 11.32
CA LEU A 22 0.37 -5.20 10.88
C LEU A 22 0.04 -6.65 11.28
N ARG A 23 1.01 -7.55 11.17
CA ARG A 23 0.82 -8.94 11.58
C ARG A 23 0.57 -9.04 13.09
N GLU A 24 1.22 -8.20 13.88
CA GLU A 24 0.98 -8.15 15.32
C GLU A 24 -0.44 -7.71 15.66
N GLU A 25 -1.09 -7.00 14.75
CA GLU A 25 -2.49 -6.59 14.90
C GLU A 25 -3.47 -7.58 14.27
N ASN A 26 -2.99 -8.78 13.99
CA ASN A 26 -3.77 -9.91 13.45
C ASN A 26 -4.27 -9.73 12.02
N TYR A 27 -3.64 -8.87 11.23
CA TYR A 27 -3.90 -8.79 9.81
C TYR A 27 -3.09 -9.86 9.07
N GLU A 28 -3.63 -10.36 7.97
CA GLU A 28 -2.87 -11.21 7.05
C GLU A 28 -2.14 -10.28 6.08
N VAL A 29 -0.83 -10.44 5.96
CA VAL A 29 0.00 -9.50 5.18
C VAL A 29 0.84 -10.25 4.15
N ASP A 30 0.75 -9.83 2.90
CA ASP A 30 1.67 -10.22 1.85
C ASP A 30 2.56 -9.03 1.53
N GLU A 31 3.75 -9.29 1.02
CA GLU A 31 4.74 -8.26 0.71
C GLU A 31 5.16 -8.35 -0.75
N ALA A 32 5.42 -7.19 -1.36
CA ALA A 32 6.00 -7.10 -2.69
C ALA A 32 7.06 -6.00 -2.67
N ASP A 33 8.16 -6.21 -3.39
CA ASP A 33 9.27 -5.26 -3.44
C ASP A 33 9.23 -4.34 -4.66
N ASP A 34 8.31 -4.57 -5.58
CA ASP A 34 8.12 -3.68 -6.73
C ASP A 34 6.70 -3.79 -7.29
N GLY A 35 6.39 -2.90 -8.25
CA GLY A 35 5.05 -2.84 -8.82
C GLY A 35 4.67 -4.06 -9.64
N ALA A 36 5.62 -4.65 -10.35
CA ALA A 36 5.34 -5.83 -11.17
C ALA A 36 4.93 -7.01 -10.30
N THR A 37 5.65 -7.24 -9.21
CA THR A 37 5.32 -8.30 -8.25
C THR A 37 3.97 -8.03 -7.60
N ALA A 38 3.70 -6.76 -7.26
CA ALA A 38 2.41 -6.38 -6.69
C ALA A 38 1.26 -6.75 -7.63
N LEU A 39 1.40 -6.46 -8.93
CA LEU A 39 0.37 -6.79 -9.91
C LEU A 39 0.15 -8.30 -10.01
N GLU A 40 1.21 -9.09 -10.00
CA GLU A 40 1.08 -10.55 -10.02
C GLU A 40 0.28 -11.05 -8.83
N ILE A 41 0.56 -10.50 -7.64
CA ILE A 41 -0.15 -10.89 -6.42
C ILE A 41 -1.62 -10.47 -6.49
N LEU A 42 -1.88 -9.24 -6.94
CA LEU A 42 -3.24 -8.72 -7.06
C LEU A 42 -4.10 -9.50 -8.05
N GLU A 43 -3.50 -10.12 -9.04
CA GLU A 43 -4.22 -10.97 -9.98
C GLU A 43 -4.66 -12.29 -9.38
N LYS A 44 -3.94 -12.77 -8.36
CA LYS A 44 -4.18 -14.08 -7.75
C LYS A 44 -4.96 -14.04 -6.45
N LYS A 45 -4.91 -12.92 -5.74
CA LYS A 45 -5.52 -12.77 -4.42
C LYS A 45 -6.28 -11.46 -4.31
N ASN A 46 -7.29 -11.46 -3.45
CA ASN A 46 -8.02 -10.24 -3.10
C ASN A 46 -7.46 -9.66 -1.81
N PHE A 47 -7.37 -8.35 -1.75
CA PHE A 47 -6.90 -7.63 -0.57
C PHE A 47 -7.91 -6.57 -0.16
N ASP A 48 -7.99 -6.32 1.14
CA ASP A 48 -8.83 -5.26 1.68
C ASP A 48 -8.13 -3.91 1.60
N LEU A 49 -6.80 -3.92 1.66
CA LEU A 49 -5.98 -2.71 1.64
C LEU A 49 -4.63 -2.98 0.97
N MET A 50 -4.15 -2.01 0.22
CA MET A 50 -2.78 -1.99 -0.27
C MET A 50 -2.07 -0.75 0.27
N ILE A 51 -0.91 -0.95 0.87
CA ILE A 51 -0.02 0.14 1.27
C ILE A 51 1.13 0.12 0.29
N CYS A 52 1.31 1.21 -0.46
CA CYS A 52 2.21 1.21 -1.60
C CYS A 52 3.10 2.43 -1.63
N ASP A 53 4.42 2.21 -1.75
CA ASP A 53 5.37 3.29 -2.00
C ASP A 53 5.11 3.85 -3.40
N VAL A 54 5.16 5.15 -3.53
CA VAL A 54 4.91 5.84 -4.80
C VAL A 54 6.03 5.60 -5.80
N VAL A 55 7.28 5.64 -5.34
CA VAL A 55 8.44 5.50 -6.23
C VAL A 55 9.08 4.13 -6.07
N MET A 56 8.97 3.32 -7.11
CA MET A 56 9.51 1.96 -7.13
C MET A 56 10.08 1.63 -8.49
N PRO A 57 11.06 0.71 -8.57
CA PRO A 57 11.55 0.26 -9.87
C PRO A 57 10.48 -0.55 -10.61
N ARG A 58 10.64 -0.64 -11.91
CA ARG A 58 9.82 -1.35 -12.89
C ARG A 58 8.45 -0.72 -13.11
N LEU A 59 7.56 -0.75 -12.12
CA LEU A 59 6.25 -0.12 -12.22
C LEU A 59 6.00 0.73 -10.99
N SER A 60 5.56 1.97 -11.19
CA SER A 60 5.25 2.89 -10.10
C SER A 60 3.90 2.54 -9.46
N ALA A 61 3.63 3.16 -8.30
CA ALA A 61 2.32 3.04 -7.67
C ALA A 61 1.21 3.50 -8.61
N PHE A 62 1.46 4.50 -9.45
CA PHE A 62 0.46 5.03 -10.39
C PHE A 62 0.05 3.97 -11.41
N ASP A 63 1.03 3.22 -11.92
CA ASP A 63 0.76 2.14 -12.88
C ASP A 63 -0.05 1.01 -12.21
N VAL A 64 0.31 0.67 -10.97
CA VAL A 64 -0.41 -0.36 -10.23
C VAL A 64 -1.86 0.07 -9.98
N ILE A 65 -2.07 1.32 -9.57
CA ILE A 65 -3.41 1.87 -9.29
C ILE A 65 -4.26 1.90 -10.58
N ASP A 66 -3.66 2.32 -11.70
CA ASP A 66 -4.38 2.34 -12.98
C ASP A 66 -4.85 0.94 -13.36
N HIS A 67 -4.00 -0.06 -13.16
CA HIS A 67 -4.36 -1.45 -13.42
C HIS A 67 -5.52 -1.90 -12.51
N MET A 68 -5.44 -1.54 -11.22
CA MET A 68 -6.50 -1.87 -10.27
C MET A 68 -7.83 -1.25 -10.68
N LYS A 69 -7.81 0.00 -11.13
CA LYS A 69 -9.02 0.69 -11.60
C LYS A 69 -9.60 0.01 -12.85
N SER A 70 -8.74 -0.38 -13.78
CA SER A 70 -9.19 -1.05 -15.01
C SER A 70 -9.86 -2.39 -14.72
N ARG A 71 -9.52 -3.02 -13.62
CA ARG A 71 -10.10 -4.29 -13.19
C ARG A 71 -11.20 -4.13 -12.14
N SER A 72 -11.55 -2.90 -11.80
CA SER A 72 -12.60 -2.58 -10.84
C SER A 72 -12.37 -3.23 -9.47
N LEU A 73 -11.11 -3.30 -9.03
CA LEU A 73 -10.78 -3.85 -7.73
C LEU A 73 -11.24 -2.91 -6.62
N SER A 74 -11.81 -3.47 -5.57
CA SER A 74 -12.34 -2.68 -4.44
C SER A 74 -11.34 -2.49 -3.30
N THR A 75 -10.08 -2.84 -3.50
CA THR A 75 -9.01 -2.68 -2.52
C THR A 75 -8.81 -1.21 -2.17
N SER A 76 -8.82 -0.89 -0.89
CA SER A 76 -8.47 0.47 -0.42
C SER A 76 -6.97 0.70 -0.57
N ILE A 77 -6.55 1.96 -0.70
CA ILE A 77 -5.16 2.30 -0.97
C ILE A 77 -4.65 3.34 0.01
N ILE A 78 -3.46 3.09 0.58
CA ILE A 78 -2.69 4.09 1.31
C ILE A 78 -1.36 4.22 0.56
N LEU A 79 -0.96 5.45 0.27
CA LEU A 79 0.33 5.71 -0.37
C LEU A 79 1.36 6.11 0.69
N ILE A 80 2.61 5.69 0.48
CA ILE A 80 3.75 6.13 1.29
C ILE A 80 4.82 6.63 0.34
N THR A 81 5.52 7.71 0.68
CA THR A 81 6.52 8.28 -0.23
C THR A 81 7.42 9.29 0.45
N GLY A 82 8.68 9.38 -0.02
CA GLY A 82 9.54 10.52 0.28
C GLY A 82 9.31 11.70 -0.66
N HIS A 83 8.42 11.56 -1.65
CA HIS A 83 8.19 12.55 -2.72
C HIS A 83 6.70 12.87 -2.85
N SER A 84 6.13 13.48 -1.80
CA SER A 84 4.67 13.70 -1.73
C SER A 84 4.11 14.56 -2.88
N TYR A 85 4.93 15.41 -3.49
CA TYR A 85 4.48 16.23 -4.62
C TYR A 85 4.03 15.39 -5.83
N LEU A 86 4.57 14.18 -5.98
CA LEU A 86 4.19 13.29 -7.07
C LEU A 86 2.73 12.84 -6.98
N VAL A 87 2.21 12.78 -5.77
CA VAL A 87 0.82 12.35 -5.54
C VAL A 87 -0.14 13.33 -6.18
N ALA A 88 0.04 14.62 -5.90
CA ALA A 88 -0.80 15.67 -6.47
C ALA A 88 -0.64 15.78 -7.98
N GLU A 89 0.60 15.68 -8.48
CA GLU A 89 0.89 15.74 -9.92
C GLU A 89 0.17 14.65 -10.71
N ASN A 90 -0.13 13.52 -10.06
CA ASN A 90 -0.80 12.39 -10.70
C ASN A 90 -2.27 12.27 -10.32
N GLY A 91 -2.85 13.31 -9.71
CA GLY A 91 -4.27 13.33 -9.41
C GLY A 91 -4.71 12.39 -8.31
N LEU A 92 -3.81 12.01 -7.41
CA LEU A 92 -4.08 11.05 -6.35
C LEU A 92 -4.12 11.68 -4.95
N GLU A 93 -4.25 12.99 -4.86
CA GLU A 93 -4.26 13.70 -3.58
C GLU A 93 -5.46 13.35 -2.70
N SER A 94 -6.48 12.71 -3.25
CA SER A 94 -7.62 12.25 -2.45
C SER A 94 -7.32 10.98 -1.66
N LEU A 95 -6.25 10.27 -2.02
CA LEU A 95 -5.85 9.06 -1.31
C LEU A 95 -5.04 9.41 -0.06
N PRO A 96 -5.20 8.64 1.03
CA PRO A 96 -4.34 8.82 2.19
C PRO A 96 -2.88 8.63 1.79
N CYS A 97 -2.03 9.56 2.22
CA CYS A 97 -0.60 9.52 1.88
C CYS A 97 0.23 9.88 3.10
N PHE A 98 1.24 9.07 3.40
CA PHE A 98 2.17 9.31 4.49
C PHE A 98 3.55 9.62 3.92
N LYS A 99 4.07 10.78 4.27
CA LYS A 99 5.40 11.20 3.81
C LYS A 99 6.48 10.56 4.68
N LYS A 100 7.45 9.92 4.05
CA LYS A 100 8.60 9.33 4.77
C LYS A 100 9.56 10.43 5.22
N PRO A 101 10.10 10.36 6.43
CA PRO A 101 9.75 9.40 7.48
C PRO A 101 8.42 9.75 8.15
N PHE A 102 7.66 8.74 8.54
CA PHE A 102 6.37 8.95 9.20
C PHE A 102 6.30 8.14 10.49
N ASN A 103 5.33 8.50 11.33
CA ASN A 103 5.10 7.79 12.58
C ASN A 103 4.30 6.51 12.28
N MET A 104 4.83 5.35 12.71
CA MET A 104 4.18 4.07 12.48
C MET A 104 2.81 3.96 13.16
N TYR A 105 2.63 4.61 14.30
CA TYR A 105 1.33 4.59 14.98
C TYR A 105 0.27 5.35 14.18
N ASP A 106 0.67 6.43 13.49
CA ASP A 106 -0.26 7.17 12.64
C ASP A 106 -0.70 6.31 11.45
N LEU A 107 0.23 5.57 10.86
CA LEU A 107 -0.10 4.65 9.78
C LEU A 107 -1.04 3.55 10.27
N LEU A 108 -0.72 2.95 11.41
CA LEU A 108 -1.55 1.88 11.98
C LEU A 108 -2.95 2.38 12.31
N HIS A 109 -3.06 3.60 12.84
CA HIS A 109 -4.35 4.21 13.15
C HIS A 109 -5.20 4.35 11.86
N LYS A 110 -4.59 4.83 10.78
CA LYS A 110 -5.30 4.97 9.49
C LYS A 110 -5.73 3.61 8.94
N VAL A 111 -4.88 2.60 9.06
CA VAL A 111 -5.22 1.23 8.65
C VAL A 111 -6.46 0.74 9.40
N LYS A 112 -6.48 0.90 10.70
CA LYS A 112 -7.62 0.48 11.52
C LYS A 112 -8.89 1.24 11.17
N GLU A 113 -8.76 2.55 10.92
CA GLU A 113 -9.89 3.38 10.52
C GLU A 113 -10.51 2.89 9.20
N ILE A 114 -9.67 2.54 8.23
CA ILE A 114 -10.15 2.07 6.93
C ILE A 114 -10.78 0.68 7.03
N LEU A 115 -10.19 -0.21 7.82
CA LEU A 115 -10.57 -1.63 7.86
C LEU A 115 -11.59 -1.99 8.93
N VAL A 116 -12.04 -1.03 9.73
CA VAL A 116 -12.96 -1.29 10.82
C VAL A 116 -14.36 -1.68 10.36
N LYS A 117 -14.69 -1.42 9.14
CA LYS A 117 -16.04 -1.69 8.58
C LYS A 117 -16.26 -3.15 8.25
#